data_9443a0adf862b1e5430a624128379aed
#
_entry.id   9443a0adf862b1e5430a624128379aed
#
_cell.length_a   1.000
_cell.length_b   1.000
_cell.length_c   1.000
_cell.angle_alpha   90.00
_cell.angle_beta   90.00
_cell.angle_gamma   90.00
#
_symmetry.space_group_name_H-M   'P 1'
#
loop_
_entity.id
_entity.type
_entity.pdbx_description
1 polymer ?
#
loop_
_entity_poly.entity_id
_entity_poly.type
_entity_poly.pdbx_seq_one_letter_code
_entity_poly.pdbx_strand_id
1 'polypeptide(L)'
;MTEIYKRLNDSPAARWTALLIVSFTMMCGYFITDVMAPLEDLLTKSPAEGGLGWTSDEYGFFSGAYGYINVFLLMLFFGGIILDKCGVRFTGTMSSSLMFVGALLKWYALDNSFGDAQIFGYPVQVALAALGFAIFGMGAEITGITVTKIIAKWFTGHELALAMGLQVAMARIGTAAALACSLPIANKMGAASAPVLLGAALLCVGVVSFLVYCVMDKKLDASVAAAEEQEAEEGFHFSDLKVI
;
A
#
# COMPACT_ATOMS: atom_id res chain seq x y z
N MET A 1 -4.82 6.43 -44.63
CA MET A 1 -5.13 5.63 -43.42
C MET A 1 -4.47 6.36 -42.27
N THR A 2 -5.25 7.14 -41.53
CA THR A 2 -4.79 7.87 -40.32
C THR A 2 -4.38 6.83 -39.27
N GLU A 3 -3.11 6.77 -38.88
CA GLU A 3 -2.69 5.99 -37.76
C GLU A 3 -3.30 6.62 -36.50
N ILE A 4 -4.38 6.05 -36.01
CA ILE A 4 -4.97 6.43 -34.73
C ILE A 4 -3.95 6.07 -33.66
N TYR A 5 -3.26 7.05 -33.09
CA TYR A 5 -2.39 6.85 -31.95
C TYR A 5 -3.23 6.35 -30.78
N LYS A 6 -3.09 5.06 -30.44
CA LYS A 6 -3.77 4.44 -29.31
C LYS A 6 -3.12 4.92 -28.03
N ARG A 7 -3.91 5.45 -27.11
CA ARG A 7 -3.47 5.72 -25.74
C ARG A 7 -2.96 4.42 -25.11
N LEU A 8 -1.96 4.48 -24.27
CA LEU A 8 -1.36 3.27 -23.67
C LEU A 8 -2.40 2.45 -22.88
N ASN A 9 -3.37 3.10 -22.24
CA ASN A 9 -4.46 2.46 -21.51
C ASN A 9 -5.52 1.80 -22.41
N ASP A 10 -5.52 2.01 -23.74
CA ASP A 10 -6.35 1.25 -24.67
C ASP A 10 -5.83 -0.19 -24.82
N SER A 11 -4.55 -0.43 -24.51
CA SER A 11 -3.99 -1.77 -24.47
C SER A 11 -4.45 -2.53 -23.21
N PRO A 12 -5.26 -3.62 -23.35
CA PRO A 12 -5.64 -4.44 -22.21
C PRO A 12 -4.44 -4.93 -21.39
N ALA A 13 -3.38 -5.38 -22.07
CA ALA A 13 -2.17 -5.88 -21.40
C ALA A 13 -1.54 -4.81 -20.50
N ALA A 14 -1.44 -3.56 -20.96
CA ALA A 14 -0.83 -2.48 -20.19
C ALA A 14 -1.68 -2.11 -18.96
N ARG A 15 -3.01 -1.93 -19.10
CA ARG A 15 -3.87 -1.55 -17.99
C ARG A 15 -4.01 -2.66 -16.95
N TRP A 16 -4.13 -3.94 -17.37
CA TRP A 16 -4.17 -5.06 -16.43
C TRP A 16 -2.83 -5.28 -15.72
N THR A 17 -1.69 -5.06 -16.39
CA THR A 17 -0.37 -5.09 -15.73
C THR A 17 -0.24 -3.98 -14.69
N ALA A 18 -0.66 -2.75 -15.00
CA ALA A 18 -0.67 -1.65 -14.03
C ALA A 18 -1.53 -2.00 -12.80
N LEU A 19 -2.74 -2.55 -13.03
CA LEU A 19 -3.63 -3.00 -11.96
C LEU A 19 -2.98 -4.07 -11.07
N LEU A 20 -2.37 -5.10 -11.67
CA LEU A 20 -1.73 -6.18 -10.91
C LEU A 20 -0.60 -5.66 -10.03
N ILE A 21 0.22 -4.75 -10.52
CA ILE A 21 1.33 -4.14 -9.77
C ILE A 21 0.81 -3.40 -8.54
N VAL A 22 -0.17 -2.49 -8.72
CA VAL A 22 -0.68 -1.69 -7.59
C VAL A 22 -1.50 -2.54 -6.62
N SER A 23 -2.24 -3.52 -7.13
CA SER A 23 -3.01 -4.46 -6.29
C SER A 23 -2.10 -5.38 -5.47
N PHE A 24 -0.94 -5.79 -6.02
CA PHE A 24 0.06 -6.54 -5.28
C PHE A 24 0.63 -5.73 -4.10
N THR A 25 0.94 -4.46 -4.32
CA THR A 25 1.39 -3.57 -3.23
C THR A 25 0.34 -3.47 -2.13
N MET A 26 -0.95 -3.34 -2.48
CA MET A 26 -2.04 -3.34 -1.53
C MET A 26 -2.18 -4.68 -0.81
N MET A 27 -2.06 -5.81 -1.50
CA MET A 27 -2.09 -7.14 -0.90
C MET A 27 -1.00 -7.30 0.17
N CYS A 28 0.22 -6.84 -0.10
CA CYS A 28 1.32 -6.84 0.87
C CYS A 28 1.02 -5.93 2.07
N GLY A 29 0.40 -4.77 1.84
CA GLY A 29 -0.06 -3.87 2.89
C GLY A 29 -1.07 -4.54 3.81
N TYR A 30 -2.12 -5.15 3.27
CA TYR A 30 -3.13 -5.85 4.05
C TYR A 30 -2.56 -7.06 4.80
N PHE A 31 -1.56 -7.74 4.26
CA PHE A 31 -0.84 -8.78 5.00
C PHE A 31 -0.20 -8.19 6.28
N ILE A 32 0.51 -7.07 6.20
CA ILE A 32 1.15 -6.42 7.36
C ILE A 32 0.12 -5.81 8.33
N THR A 33 -1.03 -5.35 7.82
CA THR A 33 -2.11 -4.85 8.68
C THR A 33 -2.58 -5.93 9.64
N ASP A 34 -2.82 -7.14 9.12
CA ASP A 34 -3.49 -8.22 9.85
C ASP A 34 -2.52 -9.26 10.44
N VAL A 35 -1.21 -9.16 10.15
CA VAL A 35 -0.19 -10.15 10.55
C VAL A 35 -0.12 -10.40 12.05
N MET A 36 -0.45 -9.41 12.87
CA MET A 36 -0.33 -9.50 14.34
C MET A 36 -1.56 -10.11 15.01
N ALA A 37 -2.72 -10.07 14.38
CA ALA A 37 -3.96 -10.57 14.97
C ALA A 37 -3.87 -12.04 15.45
N PRO A 38 -3.38 -12.99 14.63
CA PRO A 38 -3.23 -14.38 15.08
C PRO A 38 -2.02 -14.59 16.03
N LEU A 39 -1.20 -13.57 16.29
CA LEU A 39 -0.02 -13.65 17.15
C LEU A 39 -0.26 -13.08 18.55
N GLU A 40 -1.46 -12.60 18.87
CA GLU A 40 -1.79 -11.99 20.16
C GLU A 40 -1.38 -12.88 21.34
N ASP A 41 -1.71 -14.17 21.27
CA ASP A 41 -1.34 -15.15 22.30
C ASP A 41 0.18 -15.26 22.49
N LEU A 42 0.98 -15.18 21.42
CA LEU A 42 2.44 -15.23 21.50
C LEU A 42 3.01 -13.93 22.07
N LEU A 43 2.35 -12.81 21.88
CA LEU A 43 2.78 -11.52 22.42
C LEU A 43 2.48 -11.43 23.92
N THR A 44 1.31 -11.94 24.34
CA THR A 44 0.82 -11.82 25.72
C THR A 44 1.31 -12.92 26.65
N LYS A 45 1.71 -14.10 26.15
CA LYS A 45 2.33 -15.14 26.97
C LYS A 45 3.59 -14.66 27.67
N SER A 46 3.85 -15.23 28.84
CA SER A 46 5.04 -14.91 29.62
C SER A 46 6.33 -15.29 28.88
N PRO A 47 7.45 -14.58 29.09
CA PRO A 47 8.75 -14.92 28.50
C PRO A 47 9.20 -16.34 28.81
N ALA A 48 8.80 -16.89 30.00
CA ALA A 48 9.09 -18.27 30.39
C ALA A 48 8.39 -19.30 29.48
N GLU A 49 7.29 -18.92 28.86
CA GLU A 49 6.51 -19.73 27.91
C GLU A 49 6.78 -19.38 26.43
N GLY A 50 7.86 -18.59 26.19
CA GLY A 50 8.27 -18.20 24.84
C GLY A 50 7.49 -17.03 24.25
N GLY A 51 6.73 -16.28 25.07
CA GLY A 51 6.03 -15.05 24.67
C GLY A 51 6.86 -13.78 24.90
N LEU A 52 6.29 -12.62 24.58
CA LEU A 52 6.92 -11.32 24.85
C LEU A 52 6.49 -10.70 26.18
N GLY A 53 5.49 -11.27 26.85
CA GLY A 53 5.00 -10.81 28.14
C GLY A 53 4.21 -9.52 28.13
N TRP A 54 3.63 -9.16 26.97
CA TRP A 54 2.79 -7.96 26.84
C TRP A 54 1.49 -8.13 27.63
N THR A 55 1.06 -7.07 28.27
CA THR A 55 -0.28 -7.01 28.83
C THR A 55 -1.33 -6.79 27.74
N SER A 56 -2.59 -7.09 28.06
CA SER A 56 -3.70 -6.81 27.13
C SER A 56 -3.84 -5.30 26.81
N ASP A 57 -3.47 -4.42 27.77
CA ASP A 57 -3.46 -2.97 27.58
C ASP A 57 -2.37 -2.55 26.58
N GLU A 58 -1.17 -3.11 26.72
CA GLU A 58 -0.05 -2.87 25.79
C GLU A 58 -0.37 -3.36 24.37
N TYR A 59 -0.99 -4.53 24.25
CA TYR A 59 -1.46 -5.03 22.95
C TYR A 59 -2.55 -4.14 22.36
N GLY A 60 -3.50 -3.68 23.19
CA GLY A 60 -4.54 -2.74 22.78
C GLY A 60 -3.97 -1.39 22.31
N PHE A 61 -3.00 -0.84 23.03
CA PHE A 61 -2.26 0.38 22.64
C PHE A 61 -1.55 0.19 21.29
N PHE A 62 -0.83 -0.90 21.13
CA PHE A 62 -0.17 -1.24 19.85
C PHE A 62 -1.18 -1.39 18.70
N SER A 63 -2.24 -2.15 18.92
CA SER A 63 -3.25 -2.40 17.85
C SER A 63 -3.99 -1.14 17.44
N GLY A 64 -4.28 -0.23 18.38
CA GLY A 64 -4.90 1.07 18.11
C GLY A 64 -3.99 2.03 17.35
N ALA A 65 -2.67 1.83 17.41
CA ALA A 65 -1.69 2.75 16.83
C ALA A 65 -1.82 2.92 15.31
N TYR A 66 -2.31 1.91 14.60
CA TYR A 66 -2.63 2.02 13.17
C TYR A 66 -3.50 3.25 12.84
N GLY A 67 -4.48 3.53 13.70
CA GLY A 67 -5.44 4.62 13.49
C GLY A 67 -5.01 5.96 14.07
N TYR A 68 -4.08 6.02 15.04
CA TYR A 68 -3.84 7.24 15.80
C TYR A 68 -3.44 8.42 14.91
N ILE A 69 -2.46 8.25 14.03
CA ILE A 69 -2.03 9.32 13.12
C ILE A 69 -3.13 9.62 12.10
N ASN A 70 -3.77 8.60 11.56
CA ASN A 70 -4.79 8.74 10.54
C ASN A 70 -6.02 9.51 11.05
N VAL A 71 -6.48 9.21 12.25
CA VAL A 71 -7.70 9.81 12.82
C VAL A 71 -7.39 11.18 13.43
N PHE A 72 -6.41 11.28 14.34
CA PHE A 72 -6.17 12.52 15.08
C PHE A 72 -5.47 13.60 14.26
N LEU A 73 -4.63 13.23 13.30
CA LEU A 73 -3.97 14.18 12.41
C LEU A 73 -4.63 14.27 11.02
N LEU A 74 -5.80 13.64 10.82
CA LEU A 74 -6.54 13.67 9.56
C LEU A 74 -5.67 13.35 8.34
N MET A 75 -4.75 12.38 8.47
CA MET A 75 -3.75 12.11 7.44
C MET A 75 -4.32 11.67 6.11
N LEU A 76 -5.52 11.08 6.08
CA LEU A 76 -6.20 10.76 4.84
C LEU A 76 -6.61 12.03 4.07
N PHE A 77 -7.04 13.09 4.78
CA PHE A 77 -7.33 14.38 4.18
C PHE A 77 -6.07 15.04 3.61
N PHE A 78 -4.99 15.10 4.39
CA PHE A 78 -3.72 15.64 3.90
C PHE A 78 -3.13 14.78 2.79
N GLY A 79 -3.25 13.47 2.87
CA GLY A 79 -2.87 12.54 1.82
C GLY A 79 -3.59 12.80 0.50
N GLY A 80 -4.89 13.14 0.56
CA GLY A 80 -5.68 13.57 -0.60
C GLY A 80 -5.13 14.85 -1.22
N ILE A 81 -4.80 15.86 -0.41
CA ILE A 81 -4.19 17.11 -0.89
C ILE A 81 -2.84 16.84 -1.57
N ILE A 82 -1.99 16.00 -0.97
CA ILE A 82 -0.71 15.62 -1.55
C ILE A 82 -0.94 14.89 -2.88
N LEU A 83 -1.89 13.97 -2.93
CA LEU A 83 -2.23 13.21 -4.12
C LEU A 83 -2.71 14.12 -5.27
N ASP A 84 -3.50 15.15 -4.96
CA ASP A 84 -3.99 16.08 -5.97
C ASP A 84 -2.90 17.05 -6.47
N LYS A 85 -2.00 17.48 -5.58
CA LYS A 85 -0.93 18.41 -5.94
C LYS A 85 0.30 17.75 -6.56
N CYS A 86 0.71 16.59 -6.03
CA CYS A 86 1.96 15.93 -6.41
C CYS A 86 1.75 14.73 -7.36
N GLY A 87 0.48 14.32 -7.56
CA GLY A 87 0.12 13.23 -8.46
C GLY A 87 0.40 11.84 -7.90
N VAL A 88 -0.07 10.82 -8.64
CA VAL A 88 -0.07 9.41 -8.20
C VAL A 88 1.33 8.81 -8.05
N ARG A 89 2.30 9.26 -8.87
CA ARG A 89 3.67 8.72 -8.83
C ARG A 89 4.39 9.07 -7.53
N PHE A 90 4.40 10.35 -7.20
CA PHE A 90 5.05 10.84 -5.98
C PHE A 90 4.34 10.27 -4.74
N THR A 91 3.02 10.45 -4.68
CA THR A 91 2.24 10.05 -3.50
C THR A 91 2.30 8.55 -3.26
N GLY A 92 2.19 7.73 -4.31
CA GLY A 92 2.26 6.28 -4.17
C GLY A 92 3.65 5.77 -3.81
N THR A 93 4.72 6.38 -4.34
CA THR A 93 6.10 6.04 -3.94
C THR A 93 6.34 6.42 -2.48
N MET A 94 5.93 7.62 -2.07
CA MET A 94 6.04 8.10 -0.70
C MET A 94 5.28 7.18 0.26
N SER A 95 4.00 6.91 -0.02
CA SER A 95 3.14 6.14 0.87
C SER A 95 3.55 4.66 0.97
N SER A 96 3.92 4.01 -0.14
CA SER A 96 4.44 2.65 -0.13
C SER A 96 5.78 2.55 0.62
N SER A 97 6.63 3.57 0.52
CA SER A 97 7.88 3.65 1.31
C SER A 97 7.60 3.81 2.80
N LEU A 98 6.60 4.62 3.19
CA LEU A 98 6.17 4.74 4.59
C LEU A 98 5.64 3.41 5.13
N MET A 99 4.87 2.66 4.34
CA MET A 99 4.44 1.31 4.72
C MET A 99 5.64 0.41 5.00
N PHE A 100 6.63 0.41 4.12
CA PHE A 100 7.83 -0.41 4.25
C PHE A 100 8.66 -0.02 5.48
N VAL A 101 8.92 1.27 5.68
CA VAL A 101 9.67 1.77 6.86
C VAL A 101 8.93 1.47 8.16
N GLY A 102 7.61 1.67 8.20
CA GLY A 102 6.78 1.34 9.35
C GLY A 102 6.79 -0.16 9.68
N ALA A 103 6.73 -1.02 8.66
CA ALA A 103 6.81 -2.47 8.83
C ALA A 103 8.19 -2.91 9.34
N LEU A 104 9.27 -2.31 8.85
CA LEU A 104 10.64 -2.57 9.34
C LEU A 104 10.80 -2.13 10.79
N LEU A 105 10.28 -0.96 11.16
CA LEU A 105 10.35 -0.49 12.54
C LEU A 105 9.56 -1.40 13.48
N LYS A 106 8.37 -1.85 13.04
CA LYS A 106 7.56 -2.82 13.79
C LYS A 106 8.32 -4.14 13.98
N TRP A 107 8.91 -4.68 12.91
CA TRP A 107 9.74 -5.87 12.98
C TRP A 107 10.92 -5.68 13.96
N TYR A 108 11.68 -4.59 13.80
CA TYR A 108 12.84 -4.30 14.64
C TYR A 108 12.47 -4.22 16.13
N ALA A 109 11.34 -3.61 16.45
CA ALA A 109 10.86 -3.52 17.81
C ALA A 109 10.51 -4.90 18.41
N LEU A 110 9.91 -5.79 17.63
CA LEU A 110 9.52 -7.14 18.06
C LEU A 110 10.71 -8.11 18.15
N ASP A 111 11.76 -7.87 17.38
CA ASP A 111 12.94 -8.75 17.31
C ASP A 111 14.01 -8.41 18.34
N ASN A 112 13.94 -7.24 18.97
CA ASN A 112 14.93 -6.77 19.93
C ASN A 112 14.33 -6.56 21.32
N SER A 113 15.16 -6.82 22.34
CA SER A 113 14.85 -6.52 23.73
C SER A 113 15.44 -5.16 24.13
N PHE A 114 14.64 -4.34 24.81
CA PHE A 114 15.01 -2.98 25.25
C PHE A 114 15.12 -2.85 26.76
N GLY A 115 15.15 -3.98 27.50
CA GLY A 115 15.18 -3.99 28.96
C GLY A 115 13.93 -3.33 29.56
N ASP A 116 14.07 -2.79 30.79
CA ASP A 116 12.97 -2.20 31.57
C ASP A 116 12.70 -0.71 31.23
N ALA A 117 13.27 -0.20 30.12
CA ALA A 117 13.08 1.19 29.71
C ALA A 117 11.62 1.41 29.27
N GLN A 118 11.06 2.57 29.66
CA GLN A 118 9.68 2.95 29.34
C GLN A 118 9.62 4.30 28.64
N ILE A 119 8.64 4.44 27.72
CA ILE A 119 8.26 5.68 27.04
C ILE A 119 6.76 5.86 27.22
N PHE A 120 6.34 7.01 27.78
CA PHE A 120 4.93 7.32 28.06
C PHE A 120 4.19 6.26 28.91
N GLY A 121 4.93 5.55 29.80
CA GLY A 121 4.35 4.51 30.65
C GLY A 121 4.25 3.13 30.00
N TYR A 122 4.69 2.97 28.76
CA TYR A 122 4.76 1.70 28.05
C TYR A 122 6.22 1.25 27.86
N PRO A 123 6.50 -0.08 27.83
CA PRO A 123 7.81 -0.58 27.45
C PRO A 123 8.27 -0.02 26.11
N VAL A 124 9.57 0.29 25.98
CA VAL A 124 10.14 0.82 24.72
C VAL A 124 9.80 -0.08 23.53
N GLN A 125 9.80 -1.39 23.72
CA GLN A 125 9.43 -2.36 22.68
C GLN A 125 8.01 -2.10 22.14
N VAL A 126 7.03 -1.96 23.04
CA VAL A 126 5.63 -1.70 22.69
C VAL A 126 5.49 -0.35 22.02
N ALA A 127 6.13 0.69 22.56
CA ALA A 127 6.07 2.05 22.02
C ALA A 127 6.68 2.13 20.59
N LEU A 128 7.82 1.48 20.34
CA LEU A 128 8.43 1.42 19.02
C LEU A 128 7.62 0.58 18.05
N ALA A 129 7.06 -0.55 18.48
CA ALA A 129 6.18 -1.35 17.64
C ALA A 129 4.93 -0.56 17.24
N ALA A 130 4.33 0.17 18.19
CA ALA A 130 3.18 1.04 17.97
C ALA A 130 3.52 2.20 17.00
N LEU A 131 4.68 2.85 17.17
CA LEU A 131 5.14 3.88 16.25
C LEU A 131 5.33 3.33 14.83
N GLY A 132 5.95 2.16 14.69
CA GLY A 132 6.09 1.48 13.40
C GLY A 132 4.73 1.20 12.76
N PHE A 133 3.76 0.74 13.56
CA PHE A 133 2.41 0.45 13.06
C PHE A 133 1.63 1.72 12.71
N ALA A 134 1.83 2.82 13.42
CA ALA A 134 1.24 4.12 13.11
C ALA A 134 1.78 4.70 11.78
N ILE A 135 3.11 4.65 11.57
CA ILE A 135 3.74 5.08 10.31
C ILE A 135 3.27 4.19 9.15
N PHE A 136 3.22 2.88 9.36
CA PHE A 136 2.69 1.94 8.38
C PHE A 136 1.23 2.26 8.04
N GLY A 137 0.38 2.48 9.04
CA GLY A 137 -1.04 2.80 8.85
C GLY A 137 -1.25 4.08 8.02
N MET A 138 -0.48 5.13 8.30
CA MET A 138 -0.50 6.35 7.50
C MET A 138 -0.16 6.06 6.03
N GLY A 139 0.89 5.29 5.78
CA GLY A 139 1.26 4.87 4.42
C GLY A 139 0.17 4.05 3.75
N ALA A 140 -0.45 3.10 4.47
CA ALA A 140 -1.49 2.21 3.95
C ALA A 140 -2.73 2.97 3.49
N GLU A 141 -3.22 3.91 4.29
CA GLU A 141 -4.40 4.72 3.95
C GLU A 141 -4.15 5.63 2.74
N ILE A 142 -2.99 6.31 2.69
CA ILE A 142 -2.62 7.15 1.55
C ILE A 142 -2.42 6.30 0.29
N THR A 143 -1.84 5.09 0.41
CA THR A 143 -1.72 4.16 -0.72
C THR A 143 -3.10 3.75 -1.23
N GLY A 144 -4.06 3.51 -0.35
CA GLY A 144 -5.43 3.12 -0.72
C GLY A 144 -6.11 4.14 -1.65
N ILE A 145 -6.10 5.44 -1.27
CA ILE A 145 -6.67 6.50 -2.12
C ILE A 145 -5.86 6.70 -3.41
N THR A 146 -4.54 6.52 -3.35
CA THR A 146 -3.67 6.62 -4.52
C THR A 146 -3.97 5.52 -5.54
N VAL A 147 -4.09 4.27 -5.08
CA VAL A 147 -4.43 3.12 -5.94
C VAL A 147 -5.81 3.30 -6.56
N THR A 148 -6.79 3.81 -5.83
CA THR A 148 -8.11 4.13 -6.37
C THR A 148 -8.03 5.14 -7.52
N LYS A 149 -7.24 6.22 -7.35
CA LYS A 149 -7.01 7.23 -8.40
C LYS A 149 -6.25 6.64 -9.60
N ILE A 150 -5.29 5.76 -9.37
CA ILE A 150 -4.57 5.03 -10.42
C ILE A 150 -5.54 4.19 -11.25
N ILE A 151 -6.38 3.38 -10.60
CA ILE A 151 -7.34 2.52 -11.30
C ILE A 151 -8.32 3.37 -12.11
N ALA A 152 -8.83 4.47 -11.54
CA ALA A 152 -9.69 5.39 -12.26
C ALA A 152 -8.98 5.93 -13.53
N LYS A 153 -7.73 6.40 -13.40
CA LYS A 153 -6.94 6.93 -14.53
C LYS A 153 -6.74 5.91 -15.65
N TRP A 154 -6.47 4.65 -15.31
CA TRP A 154 -6.14 3.60 -16.29
C TRP A 154 -7.38 2.91 -16.89
N PHE A 155 -8.50 2.89 -16.18
CA PHE A 155 -9.69 2.14 -16.55
C PHE A 155 -10.91 3.02 -16.89
N THR A 156 -10.80 4.35 -16.86
CA THR A 156 -11.88 5.23 -17.35
C THR A 156 -12.17 4.92 -18.82
N GLY A 157 -13.43 4.61 -19.12
CA GLY A 157 -13.87 4.17 -20.45
C GLY A 157 -13.69 2.67 -20.72
N HIS A 158 -13.19 1.91 -19.75
CA HIS A 158 -12.98 0.46 -19.80
C HIS A 158 -13.67 -0.22 -18.60
N GLU A 159 -13.23 -1.43 -18.22
CA GLU A 159 -13.86 -2.28 -17.20
C GLU A 159 -13.55 -1.78 -15.74
N LEU A 160 -13.87 -0.53 -15.44
CA LEU A 160 -13.50 0.14 -14.16
C LEU A 160 -14.03 -0.62 -12.94
N ALA A 161 -15.30 -1.04 -12.94
CA ALA A 161 -15.90 -1.73 -11.79
C ALA A 161 -15.22 -3.09 -11.53
N LEU A 162 -14.86 -3.81 -12.59
CA LEU A 162 -14.14 -5.08 -12.50
C LEU A 162 -12.74 -4.87 -11.92
N ALA A 163 -12.03 -3.83 -12.38
CA ALA A 163 -10.70 -3.49 -11.87
C ALA A 163 -10.72 -3.12 -10.39
N MET A 164 -11.69 -2.32 -9.96
CA MET A 164 -11.90 -1.98 -8.53
C MET A 164 -12.19 -3.24 -7.70
N GLY A 165 -13.06 -4.12 -8.20
CA GLY A 165 -13.40 -5.38 -7.52
C GLY A 165 -12.19 -6.30 -7.38
N LEU A 166 -11.37 -6.44 -8.42
CA LEU A 166 -10.17 -7.28 -8.39
C LEU A 166 -9.13 -6.73 -7.40
N GLN A 167 -8.94 -5.41 -7.36
CA GLN A 167 -8.04 -4.77 -6.40
C GLN A 167 -8.45 -5.08 -4.95
N VAL A 168 -9.75 -4.97 -4.64
CA VAL A 168 -10.28 -5.32 -3.31
C VAL A 168 -10.10 -6.82 -3.02
N ALA A 169 -10.35 -7.68 -3.98
CA ALA A 169 -10.15 -9.13 -3.83
C ALA A 169 -8.68 -9.46 -3.52
N MET A 170 -7.72 -8.85 -4.23
CA MET A 170 -6.28 -9.01 -3.97
C MET A 170 -5.91 -8.54 -2.56
N ALA A 171 -6.43 -7.40 -2.11
CA ALA A 171 -6.22 -6.93 -0.75
C ALA A 171 -6.71 -7.95 0.29
N ARG A 172 -7.91 -8.52 0.10
CA ARG A 172 -8.46 -9.55 1.00
C ARG A 172 -7.69 -10.87 0.98
N ILE A 173 -7.04 -11.22 -0.13
CA ILE A 173 -6.08 -12.34 -0.17
C ILE A 173 -4.91 -12.06 0.78
N GLY A 174 -4.41 -10.82 0.85
CA GLY A 174 -3.39 -10.41 1.81
C GLY A 174 -3.82 -10.64 3.28
N THR A 175 -5.03 -10.17 3.64
CA THR A 175 -5.63 -10.44 4.96
C THR A 175 -5.72 -11.95 5.24
N ALA A 176 -6.30 -12.73 4.31
CA ALA A 176 -6.47 -14.16 4.49
C ALA A 176 -5.13 -14.89 4.67
N ALA A 177 -4.11 -14.51 3.88
CA ALA A 177 -2.76 -15.04 4.02
C ALA A 177 -2.13 -14.69 5.38
N ALA A 178 -2.31 -13.47 5.86
CA ALA A 178 -1.84 -13.05 7.18
C ALA A 178 -2.45 -13.90 8.30
N LEU A 179 -3.78 -14.02 8.30
CA LEU A 179 -4.50 -14.79 9.32
C LEU A 179 -4.16 -16.29 9.29
N ALA A 180 -3.97 -16.86 8.11
CA ALA A 180 -3.70 -18.29 7.97
C ALA A 180 -2.21 -18.65 8.21
N CYS A 181 -1.27 -17.80 7.82
CA CYS A 181 0.15 -18.16 7.76
C CYS A 181 0.99 -17.59 8.91
N SER A 182 0.57 -16.51 9.58
CA SER A 182 1.42 -15.82 10.56
C SER A 182 1.79 -16.69 11.74
N LEU A 183 0.81 -17.37 12.37
CA LEU A 183 1.08 -18.25 13.50
C LEU A 183 1.94 -19.48 13.13
N PRO A 184 1.66 -20.21 12.04
CA PRO A 184 2.56 -21.27 11.55
C PRO A 184 3.98 -20.81 11.28
N ILE A 185 4.17 -19.60 10.70
CA ILE A 185 5.50 -19.05 10.42
C ILE A 185 6.22 -18.71 11.74
N ALA A 186 5.54 -18.03 12.67
CA ALA A 186 6.10 -17.69 13.96
C ALA A 186 6.55 -18.94 14.73
N ASN A 187 5.71 -19.97 14.80
CA ASN A 187 6.01 -21.23 15.46
C ASN A 187 7.19 -21.96 14.80
N LYS A 188 7.25 -22.00 13.47
CA LYS A 188 8.35 -22.66 12.73
C LYS A 188 9.67 -21.94 12.88
N MET A 189 9.65 -20.62 12.94
CA MET A 189 10.86 -19.78 13.06
C MET A 189 11.24 -19.51 14.52
N GLY A 190 10.35 -19.81 15.47
CA GLY A 190 10.57 -19.57 16.90
C GLY A 190 10.55 -18.10 17.29
N ALA A 191 9.96 -17.22 16.49
CA ALA A 191 9.93 -15.78 16.72
C ALA A 191 8.63 -15.15 16.21
N ALA A 192 7.96 -14.37 17.05
CA ALA A 192 6.77 -13.61 16.70
C ALA A 192 7.06 -12.50 15.66
N SER A 193 8.32 -12.07 15.56
CA SER A 193 8.81 -11.08 14.57
C SER A 193 8.90 -11.64 13.14
N ALA A 194 9.07 -12.97 12.97
CA ALA A 194 9.33 -13.59 11.69
C ALA A 194 8.27 -13.34 10.60
N PRO A 195 6.95 -13.47 10.84
CA PRO A 195 5.93 -13.17 9.84
C PRO A 195 5.88 -11.66 9.50
N VAL A 196 6.25 -10.78 10.41
CA VAL A 196 6.37 -9.34 10.16
C VAL A 196 7.54 -9.05 9.22
N LEU A 197 8.68 -9.73 9.40
CA LEU A 197 9.82 -9.63 8.49
C LEU A 197 9.46 -10.11 7.07
N LEU A 198 8.74 -11.24 6.97
CA LEU A 198 8.25 -11.73 5.68
C LEU A 198 7.37 -10.68 5.00
N GLY A 199 6.43 -10.09 5.72
CA GLY A 199 5.56 -9.04 5.19
C GLY A 199 6.35 -7.78 4.79
N ALA A 200 7.38 -7.38 5.55
CA ALA A 200 8.27 -6.29 5.19
C ALA A 200 9.06 -6.60 3.91
N ALA A 201 9.53 -7.84 3.74
CA ALA A 201 10.19 -8.27 2.52
C ALA A 201 9.24 -8.22 1.30
N LEU A 202 8.00 -8.67 1.47
CA LEU A 202 6.96 -8.55 0.43
C LEU A 202 6.66 -7.09 0.09
N LEU A 203 6.59 -6.21 1.09
CA LEU A 203 6.42 -4.76 0.86
C LEU A 203 7.62 -4.14 0.13
N CYS A 204 8.83 -4.60 0.39
CA CYS A 204 10.00 -4.17 -0.37
C CYS A 204 9.83 -4.46 -1.87
N VAL A 205 9.40 -5.69 -2.21
CA VAL A 205 9.04 -6.05 -3.58
C VAL A 205 7.89 -5.19 -4.11
N GLY A 206 6.89 -4.88 -3.25
CA GLY A 206 5.78 -3.98 -3.57
C GLY A 206 6.25 -2.58 -3.93
N VAL A 207 7.16 -1.99 -3.17
CA VAL A 207 7.76 -0.66 -3.46
C VAL A 207 8.51 -0.68 -4.80
N VAL A 208 9.34 -1.70 -5.03
CA VAL A 208 10.07 -1.86 -6.30
C VAL A 208 9.10 -1.99 -7.48
N SER A 209 8.05 -2.80 -7.32
CA SER A 209 7.00 -2.96 -8.34
C SER A 209 6.26 -1.63 -8.58
N PHE A 210 6.02 -0.84 -7.54
CA PHE A 210 5.40 0.47 -7.68
C PHE A 210 6.30 1.46 -8.46
N LEU A 211 7.61 1.39 -8.30
CA LEU A 211 8.55 2.18 -9.12
C LEU A 211 8.46 1.79 -10.61
N VAL A 212 8.28 0.50 -10.92
CA VAL A 212 8.00 0.05 -12.28
C VAL A 212 6.70 0.64 -12.80
N TYR A 213 5.63 0.64 -11.96
CA TYR A 213 4.38 1.33 -12.29
C TYR A 213 4.60 2.81 -12.62
N CYS A 214 5.44 3.53 -11.86
CA CYS A 214 5.72 4.95 -12.14
C CYS A 214 6.29 5.18 -13.55
N VAL A 215 7.11 4.25 -14.07
CA VAL A 215 7.63 4.30 -15.44
C VAL A 215 6.49 4.08 -16.46
N MET A 216 5.59 3.14 -16.18
CA MET A 216 4.42 2.88 -17.04
C MET A 216 3.47 4.09 -17.07
N ASP A 217 3.22 4.71 -15.91
CA ASP A 217 2.36 5.88 -15.79
C ASP A 217 2.94 7.11 -16.52
N LYS A 218 4.26 7.29 -16.49
CA LYS A 218 4.93 8.34 -17.28
C LYS A 218 4.76 8.11 -18.77
N LYS A 219 4.79 6.86 -19.24
CA LYS A 219 4.54 6.52 -20.65
C LYS A 219 3.07 6.74 -21.03
N LEU A 220 2.14 6.48 -20.10
CA LEU A 220 0.73 6.77 -20.32
C LEU A 220 0.52 8.26 -20.53
N ASP A 221 1.04 9.13 -19.65
CA ASP A 221 0.92 10.58 -19.78
C ASP A 221 1.47 11.07 -21.12
N ALA A 222 2.62 10.56 -21.55
CA ALA A 222 3.20 10.91 -22.86
C ALA A 222 2.33 10.46 -24.03
N SER A 223 1.69 9.28 -23.94
CA SER A 223 0.79 8.79 -25.00
C SER A 223 -0.51 9.58 -25.08
N VAL A 224 -1.01 10.05 -23.94
CA VAL A 224 -2.21 10.91 -23.89
C VAL A 224 -1.91 12.28 -24.48
N ALA A 225 -0.79 12.91 -24.10
CA ALA A 225 -0.39 14.20 -24.67
C ALA A 225 -0.20 14.14 -26.18
N ALA A 226 0.46 13.09 -26.69
CA ALA A 226 0.64 12.89 -28.12
C ALA A 226 -0.69 12.71 -28.87
N ALA A 227 -1.66 12.01 -28.28
CA ALA A 227 -2.99 11.84 -28.85
C ALA A 227 -3.78 13.17 -28.89
N GLU A 228 -3.69 13.96 -27.82
CA GLU A 228 -4.34 15.28 -27.72
C GLU A 228 -3.75 16.30 -28.72
N GLU A 229 -2.42 16.32 -28.90
CA GLU A 229 -1.76 17.14 -29.92
C GLU A 229 -2.28 16.78 -31.35
N GLN A 230 -2.40 15.50 -31.64
CA GLN A 230 -2.88 15.05 -32.94
C GLN A 230 -4.37 15.35 -33.16
N GLU A 231 -5.23 15.17 -32.14
CA GLU A 231 -6.64 15.60 -32.22
C GLU A 231 -6.77 17.13 -32.41
N ALA A 232 -5.83 17.91 -31.84
CA ALA A 232 -5.79 19.37 -32.05
C ALA A 232 -5.28 19.75 -33.43
N GLU A 233 -4.34 19.03 -34.05
CA GLU A 233 -3.87 19.23 -35.40
C GLU A 233 -4.90 18.80 -36.45
N GLU A 234 -5.72 17.77 -36.17
CA GLU A 234 -6.86 17.34 -37.04
C GLU A 234 -8.09 18.27 -36.88
N GLY A 235 -8.03 19.26 -35.96
CA GLY A 235 -9.11 20.21 -35.70
C GLY A 235 -9.46 21.08 -36.93
N PHE A 236 -10.71 20.99 -37.34
CA PHE A 236 -11.47 21.77 -38.30
C PHE A 236 -10.66 22.47 -39.42
N HIS A 237 -10.49 21.80 -40.56
CA HIS A 237 -10.05 22.43 -41.78
C HIS A 237 -11.24 23.09 -42.52
N PHE A 238 -11.06 24.34 -42.95
CA PHE A 238 -12.05 25.06 -43.75
C PHE A 238 -12.45 24.34 -45.05
N SER A 239 -11.68 23.30 -45.45
CA SER A 239 -12.02 22.41 -46.56
C SER A 239 -13.22 21.50 -46.27
N ASP A 240 -13.55 21.25 -45.01
CA ASP A 240 -14.63 20.35 -44.60
C ASP A 240 -16.00 20.99 -44.79
N LEU A 241 -16.04 22.33 -44.94
CA LEU A 241 -17.23 23.08 -45.30
C LEU A 241 -17.65 22.93 -46.76
N LYS A 242 -16.83 22.27 -47.62
CA LYS A 242 -17.15 22.09 -49.05
C LYS A 242 -17.98 20.83 -49.33
N VAL A 243 -18.27 20.01 -48.30
CA VAL A 243 -18.98 18.72 -48.42
C VAL A 243 -20.44 18.84 -47.93
N ILE A 244 -20.89 20.02 -47.52
CA ILE A 244 -22.28 20.35 -47.25
C ILE A 244 -22.77 21.23 -48.42
#